data_68e522843616b08a4a398f34fefbfe1a
#
_entry.id   68e522843616b08a4a398f34fefbfe1a
#
_cell.length_a   1.000
_cell.length_b   1.000
_cell.length_c   1.000
_cell.angle_alpha   90.00
_cell.angle_beta   90.00
_cell.angle_gamma   90.00
#
_symmetry.space_group_name_H-M   'P 1'
#
loop_
_entity.id
_entity.type
_entity.pdbx_description
1 polymer ?
#
loop_
_entity_poly.entity_id
_entity_poly.type
_entity_poly.pdbx_seq_one_letter_code
_entity_poly.pdbx_strand_id
1 'polypeptide(L)'
;EDEIIGRLKDIVYRNRGKLLLFAAHHPFKTYGPHGGYFNLRQHVFPLTEINENLYIPLPGLGSLYPMLRGTFGNIQDLKHPEYKDMIAKLDEVLAQHPHCLRLAGHEHSLQYINLNNQDYIVSGAASKISPVRTGKGTMFARKKQGFGLLELFDDGKIQLKFYTASDKQLPVYDTFLRSFQPIDTTKEYTEIPVFPDSVTAIAAPGFKA
;
A
#
# COMPACT_ATOMS: atom_id res chain seq x y z
N GLU A 1 -19.79 5.69 -5.87
CA GLU A 1 -18.48 6.26 -5.50
C GLU A 1 -18.64 7.33 -4.42
N ASP A 2 -19.48 8.32 -4.64
CA ASP A 2 -19.70 9.45 -3.71
C ASP A 2 -20.19 9.01 -2.34
N GLU A 3 -21.01 7.97 -2.28
CA GLU A 3 -21.46 7.38 -1.01
C GLU A 3 -20.29 6.79 -0.21
N ILE A 4 -19.36 6.08 -0.87
CA ILE A 4 -18.17 5.50 -0.21
C ILE A 4 -17.28 6.61 0.33
N ILE A 5 -17.04 7.64 -0.47
CA ILE A 5 -16.24 8.81 -0.07
C ILE A 5 -16.91 9.53 1.10
N GLY A 6 -18.25 9.72 1.05
CA GLY A 6 -19.01 10.31 2.14
C GLY A 6 -18.87 9.53 3.46
N ARG A 7 -19.02 8.22 3.41
CA ARG A 7 -18.82 7.34 4.57
C ARG A 7 -17.40 7.39 5.10
N LEU A 8 -16.40 7.41 4.22
CA LEU A 8 -15.00 7.52 4.62
C LEU A 8 -14.71 8.85 5.33
N LYS A 9 -15.23 9.98 4.80
CA LYS A 9 -15.14 11.30 5.45
C LYS A 9 -15.71 11.27 6.87
N ASP A 10 -16.85 10.64 7.04
CA ASP A 10 -17.52 10.51 8.34
C ASP A 10 -16.67 9.68 9.32
N ILE A 11 -16.12 8.54 8.87
CA ILE A 11 -15.21 7.69 9.68
C ILE A 11 -13.96 8.49 10.08
N VAL A 12 -13.31 9.16 9.14
CA VAL A 12 -12.13 9.99 9.39
C VAL A 12 -12.43 11.09 10.41
N TYR A 13 -13.54 11.78 10.24
CA TYR A 13 -13.95 12.86 11.13
C TYR A 13 -14.23 12.37 12.55
N ARG A 14 -15.04 11.32 12.70
CA ARG A 14 -15.43 10.79 14.01
C ARG A 14 -14.29 10.14 14.79
N ASN A 15 -13.25 9.69 14.09
CA ASN A 15 -12.13 8.99 14.72
C ASN A 15 -10.82 9.80 14.72
N ARG A 16 -10.89 11.13 14.58
CA ARG A 16 -9.70 12.01 14.54
C ARG A 16 -8.72 11.83 15.68
N GLY A 17 -9.20 11.45 16.82
CA GLY A 17 -8.40 11.22 18.01
C GLY A 17 -7.94 9.77 18.20
N LYS A 18 -8.11 8.91 17.21
CA LYS A 18 -7.67 7.51 17.25
C LYS A 18 -6.60 7.25 16.19
N LEU A 19 -5.88 6.16 16.32
CA LEU A 19 -5.06 5.65 15.23
C LEU A 19 -5.98 5.04 14.17
N LEU A 20 -5.85 5.48 12.93
CA LEU A 20 -6.57 4.94 11.79
C LEU A 20 -5.65 4.05 10.96
N LEU A 21 -6.00 2.78 10.83
CA LEU A 21 -5.34 1.84 9.93
C LEU A 21 -6.24 1.64 8.70
N PHE A 22 -5.84 2.19 7.57
CA PHE A 22 -6.52 1.97 6.31
C PHE A 22 -5.85 0.85 5.55
N ALA A 23 -6.49 -0.31 5.47
CA ALA A 23 -5.99 -1.47 4.77
C ALA A 23 -6.72 -1.68 3.44
N ALA A 24 -5.96 -1.78 2.35
CA ALA A 24 -6.47 -2.05 1.01
C ALA A 24 -5.58 -3.08 0.31
N HIS A 25 -6.14 -3.82 -0.66
CA HIS A 25 -5.32 -4.76 -1.43
C HIS A 25 -4.28 -4.01 -2.26
N HIS A 26 -4.70 -2.99 -3.00
CA HIS A 26 -3.82 -2.22 -3.88
C HIS A 26 -3.17 -1.04 -3.11
N PRO A 27 -1.88 -0.78 -3.31
CA PRO A 27 -1.19 0.33 -2.66
C PRO A 27 -1.57 1.68 -3.27
N PHE A 28 -1.58 2.73 -2.45
CA PHE A 28 -1.72 4.11 -2.93
C PHE A 28 -0.41 4.66 -3.48
N LYS A 29 0.71 4.14 -2.99
CA LYS A 29 2.07 4.49 -3.43
C LYS A 29 2.90 3.22 -3.49
N THR A 30 3.63 3.05 -4.58
CA THR A 30 4.63 1.99 -4.74
C THR A 30 5.70 2.39 -5.74
N TYR A 31 6.88 1.82 -5.60
CA TYR A 31 8.00 1.95 -6.53
C TYR A 31 8.31 0.61 -7.24
N GLY A 32 7.34 -0.28 -7.31
CA GLY A 32 7.37 -1.50 -8.08
C GLY A 32 6.67 -1.40 -9.45
N PRO A 33 6.51 -2.52 -10.16
CA PRO A 33 5.90 -2.57 -11.49
C PRO A 33 4.49 -1.96 -11.55
N HIS A 34 3.65 -2.16 -10.54
CA HIS A 34 2.31 -1.57 -10.49
C HIS A 34 2.34 -0.03 -10.33
N GLY A 35 3.47 0.55 -9.89
CA GLY A 35 3.74 1.98 -9.94
C GLY A 35 4.30 2.45 -11.27
N GLY A 36 4.49 1.54 -12.24
CA GLY A 36 5.10 1.81 -13.54
C GLY A 36 6.62 1.80 -13.52
N TYR A 37 7.24 1.14 -12.53
CA TYR A 37 8.69 1.06 -12.41
C TYR A 37 9.17 -0.33 -12.81
N PHE A 38 9.84 -0.40 -13.98
CA PHE A 38 10.39 -1.63 -14.55
C PHE A 38 11.91 -1.63 -14.46
N ASN A 39 12.51 -2.81 -14.32
CA ASN A 39 13.97 -2.98 -14.33
C ASN A 39 14.48 -3.26 -15.76
N LEU A 40 15.81 -3.20 -15.95
CA LEU A 40 16.44 -3.43 -17.25
C LEU A 40 16.10 -4.82 -17.83
N ARG A 41 16.01 -5.85 -16.98
CA ARG A 41 15.65 -7.20 -17.43
C ARG A 41 14.26 -7.23 -18.06
N GLN A 42 13.30 -6.51 -17.53
CA GLN A 42 11.93 -6.43 -18.07
C GLN A 42 11.91 -5.67 -19.42
N HIS A 43 12.86 -4.76 -19.63
CA HIS A 43 13.04 -4.10 -20.92
C HIS A 43 13.72 -4.98 -21.97
N VAL A 44 14.63 -5.87 -21.57
CA VAL A 44 15.36 -6.76 -22.50
C VAL A 44 14.56 -8.06 -22.75
N PHE A 45 13.93 -8.61 -21.73
CA PHE A 45 13.19 -9.88 -21.75
C PHE A 45 11.73 -9.71 -21.34
N PRO A 46 10.91 -8.93 -22.07
CA PRO A 46 9.55 -8.60 -21.66
C PRO A 46 8.63 -9.83 -21.55
N LEU A 47 8.92 -10.88 -22.32
CA LEU A 47 8.13 -12.11 -22.32
C LEU A 47 8.27 -12.94 -21.02
N THR A 48 9.26 -12.63 -20.19
CA THR A 48 9.37 -13.22 -18.85
C THR A 48 8.25 -12.77 -17.89
N GLU A 49 7.51 -11.73 -18.23
CA GLU A 49 6.30 -11.31 -17.50
C GLU A 49 5.10 -12.24 -17.76
N ILE A 50 5.10 -12.92 -18.91
CA ILE A 50 4.07 -13.88 -19.31
C ILE A 50 4.46 -15.26 -18.81
N ASN A 51 5.71 -15.65 -19.03
CA ASN A 51 6.28 -16.92 -18.59
C ASN A 51 7.73 -16.68 -18.17
N GLU A 52 8.03 -16.95 -16.90
CA GLU A 52 9.36 -16.69 -16.29
C GLU A 52 10.53 -17.43 -16.96
N ASN A 53 10.26 -18.48 -17.74
CA ASN A 53 11.25 -19.23 -18.49
C ASN A 53 11.47 -18.73 -19.92
N LEU A 54 10.70 -17.73 -20.37
CA LEU A 54 10.76 -17.25 -21.77
C LEU A 54 11.76 -16.10 -21.93
N TYR A 55 13.03 -16.44 -21.90
CA TYR A 55 14.15 -15.52 -22.05
C TYR A 55 14.47 -15.18 -23.51
N ILE A 56 13.51 -14.64 -24.26
CA ILE A 56 13.75 -14.15 -25.61
C ILE A 56 14.17 -12.69 -25.53
N PRO A 57 15.41 -12.32 -25.89
CA PRO A 57 15.84 -10.94 -25.85
C PRO A 57 15.20 -10.16 -27.00
N LEU A 58 14.54 -9.06 -26.67
CA LEU A 58 13.93 -8.13 -27.62
C LEU A 58 14.48 -6.71 -27.37
N PRO A 59 15.77 -6.47 -27.61
CA PRO A 59 16.38 -5.17 -27.36
C PRO A 59 15.70 -4.09 -28.21
N GLY A 60 15.31 -2.97 -27.59
CA GLY A 60 14.52 -1.93 -28.23
C GLY A 60 13.01 -2.21 -28.22
N LEU A 61 12.57 -3.25 -28.93
CA LEU A 61 11.15 -3.66 -28.96
C LEU A 61 10.64 -4.10 -27.57
N GLY A 62 11.48 -4.75 -26.78
CA GLY A 62 11.15 -5.17 -25.43
C GLY A 62 10.83 -4.00 -24.47
N SER A 63 11.33 -2.81 -24.77
CA SER A 63 10.99 -1.60 -24.00
C SER A 63 9.60 -1.07 -24.30
N LEU A 64 8.99 -1.45 -25.41
CA LEU A 64 7.65 -0.97 -25.78
C LEU A 64 6.60 -1.35 -24.74
N TYR A 65 6.59 -2.61 -24.29
CA TYR A 65 5.66 -3.08 -23.28
C TYR A 65 5.82 -2.37 -21.92
N PRO A 66 7.01 -2.33 -21.27
CA PRO A 66 7.23 -1.55 -20.07
C PRO A 66 6.92 -0.05 -20.23
N MET A 67 7.21 0.52 -21.39
CA MET A 67 6.96 1.93 -21.66
C MET A 67 5.46 2.22 -21.79
N LEU A 68 4.72 1.42 -22.55
CA LEU A 68 3.27 1.55 -22.68
C LEU A 68 2.58 1.31 -21.32
N ARG A 69 2.94 0.23 -20.63
CA ARG A 69 2.39 -0.05 -19.31
C ARG A 69 2.78 1.01 -18.28
N GLY A 70 4.01 1.51 -18.33
CA GLY A 70 4.49 2.59 -17.48
C GLY A 70 3.81 3.94 -17.75
N THR A 71 3.22 4.13 -18.92
CA THR A 71 2.55 5.38 -19.32
C THR A 71 1.04 5.31 -19.10
N PHE A 72 0.40 4.26 -19.61
CA PHE A 72 -1.06 4.12 -19.59
C PHE A 72 -1.57 3.26 -18.43
N GLY A 73 -0.70 2.41 -17.84
CA GLY A 73 -1.08 1.44 -16.81
C GLY A 73 -1.89 0.26 -17.36
N ASN A 74 -1.94 -0.81 -16.57
CA ASN A 74 -2.98 -1.82 -16.67
C ASN A 74 -4.08 -1.42 -15.67
N ILE A 75 -5.27 -2.00 -15.77
CA ILE A 75 -6.39 -1.75 -14.85
C ILE A 75 -6.02 -1.94 -13.36
N GLN A 76 -4.98 -2.71 -13.09
CA GLN A 76 -4.44 -2.96 -11.74
C GLN A 76 -3.26 -2.06 -11.36
N ASP A 77 -2.85 -1.14 -12.23
CA ASP A 77 -1.70 -0.28 -12.02
C ASP A 77 -2.12 1.10 -11.51
N LEU A 78 -1.30 1.71 -10.66
CA LEU A 78 -1.54 3.04 -10.11
C LEU A 78 -1.66 4.14 -11.18
N LYS A 79 -1.17 3.88 -12.39
CA LYS A 79 -1.22 4.82 -13.51
C LYS A 79 -2.50 4.73 -14.33
N HIS A 80 -3.31 3.69 -14.15
CA HIS A 80 -4.62 3.61 -14.82
C HIS A 80 -5.49 4.80 -14.39
N PRO A 81 -6.12 5.53 -15.31
CA PRO A 81 -6.82 6.77 -14.99
C PRO A 81 -7.88 6.63 -13.89
N GLU A 82 -8.74 5.62 -13.98
CA GLU A 82 -9.80 5.38 -12.99
C GLU A 82 -9.22 5.06 -11.61
N TYR A 83 -8.16 4.22 -11.57
CA TYR A 83 -7.52 3.87 -10.32
C TYR A 83 -6.81 5.08 -9.68
N LYS A 84 -6.15 5.89 -10.52
CA LYS A 84 -5.48 7.13 -10.09
C LYS A 84 -6.48 8.13 -9.51
N ASP A 85 -7.64 8.30 -10.13
CA ASP A 85 -8.70 9.18 -9.66
C ASP A 85 -9.27 8.69 -8.32
N MET A 86 -9.59 7.40 -8.22
CA MET A 86 -10.06 6.79 -6.98
C MET A 86 -9.06 6.96 -5.83
N ILE A 87 -7.77 6.66 -6.07
CA ILE A 87 -6.72 6.85 -5.06
C ILE A 87 -6.63 8.31 -4.64
N ALA A 88 -6.67 9.25 -5.59
CA ALA A 88 -6.55 10.67 -5.27
C ALA A 88 -7.67 11.11 -4.32
N LYS A 89 -8.90 10.72 -4.58
CA LYS A 89 -10.06 11.02 -3.74
C LYS A 89 -9.96 10.39 -2.35
N LEU A 90 -9.58 9.11 -2.28
CA LEU A 90 -9.41 8.42 -1.01
C LEU A 90 -8.25 9.02 -0.20
N ASP A 91 -7.11 9.27 -0.85
CA ASP A 91 -5.91 9.80 -0.18
C ASP A 91 -6.12 11.23 0.33
N GLU A 92 -6.87 12.06 -0.40
CA GLU A 92 -7.28 13.39 0.03
C GLU A 92 -8.08 13.35 1.35
N VAL A 93 -9.03 12.42 1.45
CA VAL A 93 -9.83 12.25 2.68
C VAL A 93 -8.96 11.72 3.81
N LEU A 94 -8.16 10.68 3.56
CA LEU A 94 -7.30 10.07 4.57
C LEU A 94 -6.18 11.00 5.04
N ALA A 95 -5.72 11.93 4.19
CA ALA A 95 -4.70 12.91 4.53
C ALA A 95 -5.18 13.93 5.58
N GLN A 96 -6.49 14.09 5.74
CA GLN A 96 -7.08 14.93 6.78
C GLN A 96 -6.99 14.31 8.18
N HIS A 97 -6.70 12.99 8.27
CA HIS A 97 -6.53 12.30 9.53
C HIS A 97 -5.08 12.40 10.01
N PRO A 98 -4.82 12.96 11.21
CA PRO A 98 -3.44 13.21 11.67
C PRO A 98 -2.63 11.91 11.92
N HIS A 99 -3.32 10.80 12.18
CA HIS A 99 -2.71 9.51 12.54
C HIS A 99 -3.27 8.38 11.67
N CYS A 100 -3.13 8.51 10.34
CA CYS A 100 -3.55 7.47 9.39
C CYS A 100 -2.33 6.74 8.81
N LEU A 101 -2.31 5.41 8.94
CA LEU A 101 -1.36 4.54 8.26
C LEU A 101 -2.09 3.83 7.11
N ARG A 102 -1.49 3.84 5.93
CA ARG A 102 -2.01 3.16 4.75
C ARG A 102 -1.26 1.86 4.52
N LEU A 103 -1.96 0.76 4.64
CA LEU A 103 -1.43 -0.60 4.56
C LEU A 103 -1.91 -1.25 3.26
N ALA A 104 -1.01 -1.90 2.53
CA ALA A 104 -1.37 -2.57 1.29
C ALA A 104 -0.54 -3.83 1.01
N GLY A 105 -1.09 -4.68 0.15
CA GLY A 105 -0.42 -5.82 -0.46
C GLY A 105 -0.17 -5.58 -1.95
N HIS A 106 -0.63 -6.50 -2.81
CA HIS A 106 -0.63 -6.47 -4.28
C HIS A 106 0.75 -6.34 -4.93
N GLU A 107 1.51 -5.32 -4.59
CA GLU A 107 2.90 -5.18 -5.03
C GLU A 107 3.79 -6.16 -4.25
N HIS A 108 4.38 -7.12 -4.94
CA HIS A 108 5.12 -8.24 -4.33
C HIS A 108 6.51 -7.83 -3.84
N SER A 109 6.54 -6.84 -2.99
CA SER A 109 7.73 -6.30 -2.34
C SER A 109 7.41 -5.79 -0.93
N LEU A 110 8.45 -5.46 -0.17
CA LEU A 110 8.33 -4.82 1.13
C LEU A 110 8.74 -3.36 0.96
N GLN A 111 7.85 -2.42 1.31
CA GLN A 111 8.15 -1.00 1.19
C GLN A 111 7.58 -0.21 2.37
N TYR A 112 8.35 0.77 2.83
CA TYR A 112 7.86 1.86 3.64
C TYR A 112 8.20 3.18 2.96
N ILE A 113 7.16 3.98 2.71
CA ILE A 113 7.26 5.27 2.05
C ILE A 113 6.62 6.31 2.96
N ASN A 114 7.37 7.33 3.35
CA ASN A 114 6.83 8.52 4.01
C ASN A 114 6.89 9.69 3.03
N LEU A 115 5.73 10.19 2.64
CA LEU A 115 5.63 11.28 1.69
C LEU A 115 4.64 12.33 2.20
N ASN A 116 5.09 13.56 2.33
CA ASN A 116 4.29 14.66 2.86
C ASN A 116 3.66 14.33 4.23
N ASN A 117 4.43 13.71 5.12
CA ASN A 117 3.96 13.24 6.42
C ASN A 117 2.86 12.17 6.36
N GLN A 118 2.70 11.48 5.25
CA GLN A 118 1.79 10.35 5.11
C GLN A 118 2.58 9.04 5.00
N ASP A 119 2.15 8.04 5.73
CA ASP A 119 2.81 6.74 5.83
C ASP A 119 2.11 5.70 4.95
N TYR A 120 2.86 5.13 4.01
CA TYR A 120 2.41 4.08 3.10
C TYR A 120 3.29 2.85 3.30
N ILE A 121 2.67 1.75 3.68
CA ILE A 121 3.33 0.49 4.02
C ILE A 121 2.83 -0.58 3.05
N VAL A 122 3.76 -1.19 2.32
CA VAL A 122 3.46 -2.30 1.41
C VAL A 122 4.10 -3.57 1.96
N SER A 123 3.28 -4.59 2.16
CA SER A 123 3.68 -5.92 2.66
C SER A 123 3.08 -7.01 1.78
N GLY A 124 3.39 -7.00 0.47
CA GLY A 124 2.83 -7.91 -0.52
C GLY A 124 3.74 -9.09 -0.91
N ALA A 125 4.89 -9.25 -0.27
CA ALA A 125 5.94 -10.21 -0.67
C ALA A 125 5.84 -11.58 0.03
N ALA A 126 4.64 -12.05 0.40
CA ALA A 126 4.49 -13.31 1.12
C ALA A 126 4.82 -14.55 0.26
N SER A 127 4.37 -14.59 -1.00
CA SER A 127 4.54 -15.75 -1.89
C SER A 127 5.36 -15.46 -3.14
N LYS A 128 5.21 -14.27 -3.71
CA LYS A 128 5.95 -13.82 -4.90
C LYS A 128 6.80 -12.61 -4.56
N ILE A 129 7.78 -12.34 -5.41
CA ILE A 129 8.64 -11.16 -5.30
C ILE A 129 8.71 -10.44 -6.64
N SER A 130 8.53 -9.13 -6.63
CA SER A 130 8.72 -8.27 -7.79
C SER A 130 9.84 -7.25 -7.57
N PRO A 131 10.42 -6.72 -8.65
CA PRO A 131 11.40 -5.63 -8.54
C PRO A 131 10.80 -4.44 -7.82
N VAL A 132 11.64 -3.75 -7.07
CA VAL A 132 11.29 -2.50 -6.41
C VAL A 132 12.47 -1.53 -6.49
N ARG A 133 12.20 -0.26 -6.65
CA ARG A 133 13.20 0.83 -6.65
C ARG A 133 13.01 1.71 -5.42
N THR A 134 13.95 2.59 -5.22
CA THR A 134 13.81 3.73 -4.33
C THR A 134 13.32 4.94 -5.09
N GLY A 135 12.55 5.80 -4.43
CA GLY A 135 12.03 7.04 -4.98
C GLY A 135 11.78 8.06 -3.88
N LYS A 136 11.07 9.14 -4.19
CA LYS A 136 10.80 10.21 -3.22
C LYS A 136 10.06 9.65 -1.99
N GLY A 137 10.61 9.90 -0.81
CA GLY A 137 10.02 9.46 0.45
C GLY A 137 10.24 7.99 0.79
N THR A 138 10.99 7.22 0.00
CA THR A 138 11.31 5.83 0.34
C THR A 138 12.20 5.77 1.56
N MET A 139 11.69 5.18 2.63
CA MET A 139 12.43 4.89 3.86
C MET A 139 13.00 3.47 3.83
N PHE A 140 12.26 2.54 3.21
CA PHE A 140 12.67 1.16 3.04
C PHE A 140 12.05 0.55 1.78
N ALA A 141 12.83 -0.24 1.04
CA ALA A 141 12.36 -1.02 -0.11
C ALA A 141 13.19 -2.30 -0.27
N ARG A 142 12.54 -3.46 -0.36
CA ARG A 142 13.18 -4.76 -0.53
C ARG A 142 12.40 -5.69 -1.45
N LYS A 143 13.13 -6.30 -2.37
CA LYS A 143 12.68 -7.43 -3.20
C LYS A 143 13.08 -8.75 -2.52
N LYS A 144 12.38 -9.10 -1.45
CA LYS A 144 12.57 -10.34 -0.68
C LYS A 144 11.24 -10.84 -0.16
N GLN A 145 11.08 -12.17 -0.07
CA GLN A 145 9.93 -12.73 0.65
C GLN A 145 9.98 -12.31 2.12
N GLY A 146 8.81 -11.93 2.63
CA GLY A 146 8.70 -11.46 4.00
C GLY A 146 7.39 -10.75 4.29
N PHE A 147 7.35 -10.09 5.43
CA PHE A 147 6.17 -9.37 5.90
C PHE A 147 6.57 -8.15 6.73
N GLY A 148 5.63 -7.22 6.86
CA GLY A 148 5.69 -6.10 7.79
C GLY A 148 4.91 -6.41 9.06
N LEU A 149 5.45 -6.03 10.20
CA LEU A 149 4.82 -6.09 11.52
C LEU A 149 4.67 -4.67 12.06
N LEU A 150 3.47 -4.32 12.50
CA LEU A 150 3.19 -3.11 13.24
C LEU A 150 2.95 -3.47 14.71
N GLU A 151 3.69 -2.85 15.59
CA GLU A 151 3.50 -2.99 17.05
C GLU A 151 3.03 -1.65 17.61
N LEU A 152 1.94 -1.69 18.35
CA LEU A 152 1.41 -0.56 19.10
C LEU A 152 1.73 -0.73 20.57
N PHE A 153 2.30 0.32 21.16
CA PHE A 153 2.66 0.34 22.57
C PHE A 153 1.66 1.19 23.35
N ASP A 154 1.49 0.88 24.62
CA ASP A 154 0.57 1.59 25.51
C ASP A 154 0.88 3.09 25.65
N ASP A 155 2.16 3.46 25.45
CA ASP A 155 2.60 4.86 25.45
C ASP A 155 2.31 5.58 24.09
N GLY A 156 1.58 4.92 23.17
CA GLY A 156 1.22 5.45 21.86
C GLY A 156 2.31 5.39 20.82
N LYS A 157 3.45 4.78 21.10
CA LYS A 157 4.46 4.53 20.08
C LYS A 157 3.99 3.47 19.10
N ILE A 158 4.37 3.65 17.84
CA ILE A 158 4.10 2.70 16.77
C ILE A 158 5.45 2.31 16.19
N GLN A 159 5.75 1.02 16.21
CA GLN A 159 6.97 0.48 15.62
C GLN A 159 6.64 -0.33 14.37
N LEU A 160 7.34 -0.06 13.28
CA LEU A 160 7.26 -0.83 12.04
C LEU A 160 8.53 -1.65 11.89
N LYS A 161 8.36 -2.96 11.75
CA LYS A 161 9.44 -3.90 11.48
C LYS A 161 9.16 -4.66 10.18
N PHE A 162 10.19 -4.88 9.37
CA PHE A 162 10.12 -5.82 8.26
C PHE A 162 11.02 -7.02 8.53
N TYR A 163 10.46 -8.20 8.30
CA TYR A 163 11.14 -9.47 8.38
C TYR A 163 11.23 -10.08 6.99
N THR A 164 12.33 -10.76 6.69
CA THR A 164 12.48 -11.53 5.46
C THR A 164 12.68 -13.02 5.76
N ALA A 165 12.32 -13.88 4.80
CA ALA A 165 12.47 -15.32 4.95
C ALA A 165 13.93 -15.77 5.13
N SER A 166 14.89 -14.95 4.68
CA SER A 166 16.33 -15.21 4.84
C SER A 166 16.85 -14.85 6.23
N ASP A 167 16.23 -13.85 6.89
CA ASP A 167 16.70 -13.31 8.16
C ASP A 167 15.63 -13.51 9.23
N LYS A 168 15.48 -14.76 9.67
CA LYS A 168 14.33 -15.21 10.47
C LYS A 168 14.30 -14.68 11.91
N GLN A 169 15.42 -14.23 12.45
CA GLN A 169 15.52 -13.87 13.87
C GLN A 169 15.47 -12.37 14.14
N LEU A 170 15.96 -11.55 13.22
CA LEU A 170 16.00 -10.10 13.38
C LEU A 170 15.28 -9.40 12.23
N PRO A 171 14.64 -8.26 12.49
CA PRO A 171 14.07 -7.46 11.43
C PRO A 171 15.18 -6.90 10.54
N VAL A 172 14.95 -6.91 9.22
CA VAL A 172 15.86 -6.28 8.24
C VAL A 172 15.66 -4.77 8.17
N TYR A 173 14.59 -4.30 8.78
CA TYR A 173 14.27 -2.88 8.97
C TYR A 173 13.44 -2.74 10.24
N ASP A 174 13.77 -1.75 11.04
CA ASP A 174 13.10 -1.44 12.29
C ASP A 174 13.09 0.08 12.50
N THR A 175 11.93 0.64 12.74
CA THR A 175 11.79 2.07 12.98
C THR A 175 10.54 2.38 13.79
N PHE A 176 10.61 3.46 14.57
CA PHE A 176 9.43 4.06 15.16
C PHE A 176 8.80 5.01 14.14
N LEU A 177 7.51 4.86 13.94
CA LEU A 177 6.67 5.82 13.24
C LEU A 177 6.32 6.97 14.17
N ARG A 178 5.56 7.94 13.70
CA ARG A 178 5.07 9.03 14.56
C ARG A 178 4.25 8.45 15.71
N SER A 179 4.54 8.90 16.93
CA SER A 179 3.75 8.50 18.09
C SER A 179 2.30 9.00 17.97
N PHE A 180 1.40 8.14 18.34
CA PHE A 180 0.01 8.46 18.55
C PHE A 180 -0.18 8.66 20.06
N GLN A 181 -0.69 9.81 20.46
CA GLN A 181 -1.08 10.02 21.86
C GLN A 181 -2.44 9.36 22.05
N PRO A 182 -2.56 8.30 22.87
CA PRO A 182 -3.85 7.73 23.20
C PRO A 182 -4.72 8.84 23.79
N ILE A 183 -5.95 8.95 23.31
CA ILE A 183 -6.91 9.82 23.97
C ILE A 183 -7.25 9.16 25.30
N ASP A 184 -7.29 9.97 26.34
CA ASP A 184 -7.78 9.57 27.66
C ASP A 184 -9.20 8.98 27.50
N THR A 185 -9.27 7.65 27.53
CA THR A 185 -10.54 6.90 27.40
C THR A 185 -11.42 7.00 28.64
N THR A 186 -11.00 7.72 29.69
CA THR A 186 -11.81 7.98 30.86
C THR A 186 -12.89 9.05 30.64
N LYS A 187 -12.83 9.79 29.53
CA LYS A 187 -13.93 10.68 29.11
C LYS A 187 -14.97 9.86 28.39
N GLU A 188 -16.11 9.66 29.04
CA GLU A 188 -17.30 9.01 28.52
C GLU A 188 -17.57 9.43 27.06
N TYR A 189 -17.42 8.49 26.15
CA TYR A 189 -18.04 8.58 24.84
C TYR A 189 -19.50 8.18 25.00
N THR A 190 -20.34 9.17 25.27
CA THR A 190 -21.77 9.00 25.14
C THR A 190 -22.07 8.64 23.69
N GLU A 191 -22.59 7.41 23.53
CA GLU A 191 -23.22 6.86 22.34
C GLU A 191 -22.33 6.68 21.10
N ILE A 192 -21.73 5.49 21.00
CA ILE A 192 -21.41 4.89 19.72
C ILE A 192 -22.76 4.56 19.06
N PRO A 193 -23.12 5.17 17.91
CA PRO A 193 -24.29 4.71 17.19
C PRO A 193 -24.05 3.25 16.83
N VAL A 194 -24.88 2.36 17.36
CA VAL A 194 -24.89 0.95 16.99
C VAL A 194 -25.27 0.87 15.53
N PHE A 195 -24.28 0.61 14.67
CA PHE A 195 -24.57 0.25 13.30
C PHE A 195 -25.33 -1.07 13.34
N PRO A 196 -26.42 -1.22 12.57
CA PRO A 196 -27.11 -2.50 12.48
C PRO A 196 -26.12 -3.57 11.99
N ASP A 197 -26.23 -4.78 12.54
CA ASP A 197 -25.33 -5.94 12.34
C ASP A 197 -25.22 -6.46 10.90
N SER A 198 -25.53 -5.66 9.90
CA SER A 198 -25.38 -5.97 8.50
C SER A 198 -24.25 -5.15 7.88
N VAL A 199 -23.02 -5.36 8.31
CA VAL A 199 -21.88 -5.14 7.42
C VAL A 199 -21.83 -6.33 6.46
N THR A 200 -22.72 -6.31 5.50
CA THR A 200 -22.53 -7.11 4.29
C THR A 200 -21.24 -6.58 3.66
N ALA A 201 -20.21 -7.40 3.61
CA ALA A 201 -19.01 -7.08 2.88
C ALA A 201 -19.47 -6.69 1.46
N ILE A 202 -19.35 -5.42 1.10
CA ILE A 202 -19.62 -4.97 -0.25
C ILE A 202 -18.45 -5.51 -1.08
N ALA A 203 -18.64 -6.68 -1.67
CA ALA A 203 -17.77 -7.16 -2.73
C ALA A 203 -17.79 -6.10 -3.84
N ALA A 204 -16.62 -5.58 -4.19
CA ALA A 204 -16.50 -4.68 -5.31
C ALA A 204 -17.12 -5.37 -6.56
N PRO A 205 -17.96 -4.70 -7.34
CA PRO A 205 -18.62 -5.33 -8.48
C PRO A 205 -17.57 -5.79 -9.48
N GLY A 206 -17.49 -7.10 -9.68
CA GLY A 206 -17.12 -7.73 -10.93
C GLY A 206 -15.70 -7.63 -11.41
N PHE A 207 -14.70 -7.99 -10.61
CA PHE A 207 -13.42 -8.45 -11.18
C PHE A 207 -13.47 -9.97 -11.35
N LYS A 208 -13.81 -10.43 -12.54
CA LYS A 208 -13.53 -11.80 -12.96
C LYS A 208 -12.02 -11.94 -13.15
N ALA A 209 -11.49 -12.99 -12.53
CA ALA A 209 -10.08 -13.39 -12.63
C ALA A 209 -9.71 -13.76 -14.06
#